data_84c4b979bc48233caea9970d4b913174
#
_entry.id   84c4b979bc48233caea9970d4b913174
#
_cell.length_a   1.000
_cell.length_b   1.000
_cell.length_c   1.000
_cell.angle_alpha   90.00
_cell.angle_beta   90.00
_cell.angle_gamma   90.00
#
_symmetry.space_group_name_H-M   'P 1'
#
loop_
_entity.id
_entity.type
_entity.pdbx_description
1 polymer ?
#
loop_
_entity_poly.entity_id
_entity_poly.type
_entity_poly.pdbx_seq_one_letter_code
_entity_poly.pdbx_strand_id
1 'polypeptide(L)'
;MKKVFLFILLCGCLALSGTLKAAEGQLMAGTAKINITPKQNIPLHDSVYARALVMEVGDMRVAQVSVDLANFYSDRVADVCKEKYGITQLLICASHTHEDPNMADARPREKKPDHTPFFEECIIKVVGEAIGNMFPARISAGTRTFPQLGFNRLIIRKDGKTRESWI
;
A
#
# COMPACT_ATOMS: atom_id res chain seq x y z
N MET A 1 37.01 3.47 -40.04
CA MET A 1 36.58 4.35 -38.93
C MET A 1 35.17 4.04 -38.37
N LYS A 2 34.20 3.60 -39.19
CA LYS A 2 32.81 3.30 -38.70
C LYS A 2 32.70 2.07 -37.78
N LYS A 3 33.57 1.07 -37.88
CA LYS A 3 33.51 -0.16 -37.05
C LYS A 3 34.08 0.02 -35.62
N VAL A 4 34.99 0.96 -35.42
CA VAL A 4 35.56 1.26 -34.09
C VAL A 4 34.55 2.03 -33.22
N PHE A 5 33.73 2.89 -33.82
CA PHE A 5 32.72 3.66 -33.12
C PHE A 5 31.55 2.78 -32.56
N LEU A 6 31.21 1.71 -33.33
CA LEU A 6 30.17 0.77 -32.89
C LEU A 6 30.61 -0.09 -31.72
N PHE A 7 31.90 -0.41 -31.62
CA PHE A 7 32.44 -1.21 -30.52
C PHE A 7 32.52 -0.44 -29.20
N ILE A 8 32.81 0.87 -29.26
CA ILE A 8 32.86 1.75 -28.10
C ILE A 8 31.44 2.00 -27.57
N LEU A 9 30.42 2.10 -28.44
CA LEU A 9 29.04 2.26 -28.03
C LEU A 9 28.47 1.00 -27.35
N LEU A 10 28.89 -0.20 -27.81
CA LEU A 10 28.46 -1.48 -27.22
C LEU A 10 29.13 -1.74 -25.85
N CYS A 11 30.37 -1.35 -25.66
CA CYS A 11 31.06 -1.44 -24.36
C CYS A 11 30.53 -0.41 -23.35
N GLY A 12 30.06 0.76 -23.81
CA GLY A 12 29.46 1.77 -22.92
C GLY A 12 28.12 1.35 -22.28
N CYS A 13 27.33 0.51 -22.98
CA CYS A 13 26.08 -0.01 -22.44
C CYS A 13 26.24 -1.14 -21.39
N LEU A 14 27.39 -1.83 -21.40
CA LEU A 14 27.67 -2.89 -20.41
C LEU A 14 28.17 -2.36 -19.07
N ALA A 15 28.61 -1.11 -18.98
CA ALA A 15 29.16 -0.52 -17.76
C ALA A 15 28.10 0.09 -16.84
N LEU A 16 26.82 0.14 -17.27
CA LEU A 16 25.69 0.63 -16.44
C LEU A 16 24.84 -0.50 -15.81
N SER A 17 25.35 -1.72 -15.82
CA SER A 17 24.79 -2.80 -14.99
C SER A 17 25.15 -2.50 -13.54
N GLY A 18 24.45 -1.56 -12.91
CA GLY A 18 24.48 -1.43 -11.47
C GLY A 18 24.10 -2.78 -10.90
N THR A 19 25.05 -3.46 -10.27
CA THR A 19 24.77 -4.68 -9.51
C THR A 19 23.78 -4.31 -8.41
N LEU A 20 22.51 -4.69 -8.58
CA LEU A 20 21.56 -4.70 -7.49
C LEU A 20 22.12 -5.63 -6.44
N LYS A 21 22.78 -5.07 -5.43
CA LYS A 21 23.24 -5.84 -4.28
C LYS A 21 22.01 -6.34 -3.56
N ALA A 22 21.77 -7.65 -3.62
CA ALA A 22 20.72 -8.25 -2.81
C ALA A 22 21.04 -8.02 -1.33
N ALA A 23 20.05 -7.71 -0.52
CA ALA A 23 20.22 -7.64 0.91
C ALA A 23 20.60 -9.03 1.43
N GLU A 24 21.70 -9.13 2.16
CA GLU A 24 22.14 -10.37 2.78
C GLU A 24 21.44 -10.53 4.13
N GLY A 25 20.89 -11.71 4.41
CA GLY A 25 20.27 -12.02 5.68
C GLY A 25 19.03 -12.90 5.57
N GLN A 26 18.58 -13.37 6.71
CA GLN A 26 17.30 -14.06 6.86
C GLN A 26 16.15 -13.05 6.72
N LEU A 27 15.21 -13.32 5.83
CA LEU A 27 13.96 -12.55 5.79
C LEU A 27 13.19 -12.78 7.09
N MET A 28 12.88 -11.69 7.78
CA MET A 28 11.94 -11.64 8.88
C MET A 28 10.65 -11.00 8.40
N ALA A 29 9.50 -11.49 8.83
CA ALA A 29 8.21 -10.87 8.52
C ALA A 29 7.28 -10.94 9.74
N GLY A 30 6.48 -9.88 9.92
CA GLY A 30 5.50 -9.83 10.98
C GLY A 30 4.21 -9.18 10.50
N THR A 31 3.09 -9.58 11.07
CA THR A 31 1.78 -9.04 10.73
C THR A 31 1.01 -8.62 11.96
N ALA A 32 0.15 -7.61 11.78
CA ALA A 32 -0.83 -7.21 12.79
C ALA A 32 -2.09 -6.68 12.13
N LYS A 33 -3.19 -6.71 12.90
CA LYS A 33 -4.50 -6.18 12.48
C LYS A 33 -5.14 -5.48 13.66
N ILE A 34 -5.58 -4.25 13.48
CA ILE A 34 -6.32 -3.51 14.49
C ILE A 34 -7.63 -2.95 13.94
N ASN A 35 -8.63 -2.82 14.80
CA ASN A 35 -9.87 -2.14 14.48
C ASN A 35 -9.64 -0.62 14.52
N ILE A 36 -9.99 0.06 13.43
CA ILE A 36 -9.87 1.50 13.27
C ILE A 36 -11.26 2.18 13.17
N THR A 37 -12.32 1.50 13.58
CA THR A 37 -13.66 2.09 13.63
C THR A 37 -13.72 3.17 14.72
N PRO A 38 -14.01 4.43 14.37
CA PRO A 38 -14.13 5.50 15.35
C PRO A 38 -15.28 5.21 16.33
N LYS A 39 -15.09 5.55 17.61
CA LYS A 39 -16.11 5.39 18.67
C LYS A 39 -17.25 6.42 18.54
N GLN A 40 -17.68 6.75 17.37
CA GLN A 40 -18.78 7.66 17.14
C GLN A 40 -20.01 6.89 16.67
N ASN A 41 -21.18 7.47 16.90
CA ASN A 41 -22.44 6.88 16.45
C ASN A 41 -22.64 7.10 14.95
N ILE A 42 -21.78 6.46 14.13
CA ILE A 42 -21.86 6.42 12.68
C ILE A 42 -22.47 5.06 12.33
N PRO A 43 -23.50 5.01 11.48
CA PRO A 43 -24.13 3.75 11.10
C PRO A 43 -23.27 3.00 10.09
N LEU A 44 -22.16 2.40 10.55
CA LEU A 44 -21.35 1.49 9.73
C LEU A 44 -21.98 0.10 9.75
N HIS A 45 -22.03 -0.54 8.59
CA HIS A 45 -22.49 -1.92 8.47
C HIS A 45 -21.45 -2.88 9.09
N ASP A 46 -20.17 -2.65 8.80
CA ASP A 46 -19.05 -3.44 9.27
C ASP A 46 -17.98 -2.59 9.95
N SER A 47 -17.19 -3.22 10.82
CA SER A 47 -15.99 -2.60 11.37
C SER A 47 -14.93 -2.44 10.30
N VAL A 48 -14.22 -1.32 10.34
CA VAL A 48 -13.07 -1.04 9.46
C VAL A 48 -11.74 -1.31 10.19
N TYR A 49 -10.74 -1.78 9.44
CA TYR A 49 -9.48 -2.25 9.99
C TYR A 49 -8.27 -1.66 9.27
N ALA A 50 -7.17 -1.57 10.01
CA ALA A 50 -5.83 -1.46 9.44
C ALA A 50 -5.09 -2.79 9.63
N ARG A 51 -4.37 -3.22 8.58
CA ARG A 51 -3.55 -4.46 8.56
C ARG A 51 -2.17 -4.10 8.09
N ALA A 52 -1.16 -4.48 8.86
CA ALA A 52 0.23 -4.27 8.50
C ALA A 52 0.94 -5.58 8.22
N LEU A 53 1.79 -5.58 7.20
CA LEU A 53 2.84 -6.55 6.96
C LEU A 53 4.16 -5.78 6.99
N VAL A 54 5.05 -6.16 7.91
CA VAL A 54 6.41 -5.63 7.96
C VAL A 54 7.38 -6.73 7.57
N MET A 55 8.33 -6.41 6.69
CA MET A 55 9.37 -7.31 6.21
C MET A 55 10.73 -6.65 6.43
N GLU A 56 11.70 -7.45 6.86
CA GLU A 56 13.05 -6.99 7.15
C GLU A 56 14.10 -7.96 6.62
N VAL A 57 15.13 -7.43 5.97
CA VAL A 57 16.35 -8.16 5.58
C VAL A 57 17.52 -7.20 5.74
N GLY A 58 18.48 -7.55 6.61
CA GLY A 58 19.60 -6.65 6.94
C GLY A 58 19.10 -5.29 7.44
N ASP A 59 19.58 -4.21 6.83
CA ASP A 59 19.21 -2.84 7.20
C ASP A 59 17.92 -2.34 6.52
N MET A 60 17.30 -3.16 5.66
CA MET A 60 16.09 -2.81 4.95
C MET A 60 14.86 -3.29 5.70
N ARG A 61 13.98 -2.37 6.08
CA ARG A 61 12.70 -2.66 6.71
C ARG A 61 11.58 -1.98 5.95
N VAL A 62 10.69 -2.79 5.36
CA VAL A 62 9.57 -2.33 4.53
C VAL A 62 8.26 -2.63 5.26
N ALA A 63 7.35 -1.66 5.30
CA ALA A 63 6.01 -1.85 5.82
C ALA A 63 4.98 -1.64 4.69
N GLN A 64 4.06 -2.59 4.57
CA GLN A 64 2.86 -2.46 3.76
C GLN A 64 1.64 -2.45 4.67
N VAL A 65 0.82 -1.40 4.58
CA VAL A 65 -0.40 -1.24 5.38
C VAL A 65 -1.60 -1.15 4.46
N SER A 66 -2.57 -2.03 4.66
CA SER A 66 -3.89 -1.93 4.05
C SER A 66 -4.87 -1.35 5.05
N VAL A 67 -5.63 -0.34 4.65
CA VAL A 67 -6.65 0.31 5.47
C VAL A 67 -8.02 0.20 4.81
N ASP A 68 -9.06 -0.12 5.60
CA ASP A 68 -10.43 -0.18 5.13
C ASP A 68 -11.04 1.24 5.14
N LEU A 69 -10.48 2.11 4.28
CA LEU A 69 -10.92 3.48 4.06
C LEU A 69 -11.12 3.72 2.56
N ALA A 70 -11.88 4.75 2.20
CA ALA A 70 -12.05 5.14 0.81
C ALA A 70 -10.74 5.68 0.21
N ASN A 71 -10.02 6.46 0.99
CA ASN A 71 -8.67 6.94 0.71
C ASN A 71 -7.94 7.25 2.01
N PHE A 72 -6.61 7.27 1.96
CA PHE A 72 -5.79 7.72 3.08
C PHE A 72 -4.42 8.18 2.58
N TYR A 73 -3.96 9.30 3.09
CA TYR A 73 -2.63 9.85 2.87
C TYR A 73 -2.18 10.60 4.13
N SER A 74 -0.92 10.42 4.55
CA SER A 74 -0.31 11.15 5.65
C SER A 74 1.21 11.06 5.59
N ASP A 75 1.88 12.20 5.43
CA ASP A 75 3.34 12.31 5.57
C ASP A 75 3.78 12.03 7.01
N ARG A 76 2.99 12.49 7.99
CA ARG A 76 3.28 12.25 9.41
C ARG A 76 3.44 10.78 9.75
N VAL A 77 2.60 9.90 9.20
CA VAL A 77 2.72 8.46 9.43
C VAL A 77 4.04 7.91 8.88
N ALA A 78 4.45 8.37 7.69
CA ALA A 78 5.71 7.96 7.09
C ALA A 78 6.92 8.41 7.94
N ASP A 79 6.93 9.67 8.36
CA ASP A 79 7.99 10.24 9.19
C ASP A 79 8.10 9.52 10.55
N VAL A 80 6.99 9.34 11.26
CA VAL A 80 6.97 8.66 12.55
C VAL A 80 7.39 7.19 12.43
N CYS A 81 6.93 6.47 11.39
CA CYS A 81 7.33 5.09 11.17
C CYS A 81 8.82 4.97 10.85
N LYS A 82 9.37 5.92 10.10
CA LYS A 82 10.81 5.99 9.82
C LYS A 82 11.63 6.24 11.09
N GLU A 83 11.27 7.28 11.85
CA GLU A 83 12.01 7.68 13.06
C GLU A 83 11.90 6.66 14.17
N LYS A 84 10.69 6.18 14.44
CA LYS A 84 10.42 5.31 15.59
C LYS A 84 10.76 3.85 15.35
N TYR A 85 10.53 3.37 14.12
CA TYR A 85 10.60 1.95 13.79
C TYR A 85 11.66 1.60 12.73
N GLY A 86 12.36 2.58 12.19
CA GLY A 86 13.38 2.37 11.15
C GLY A 86 12.78 1.86 9.84
N ILE A 87 11.52 2.20 9.54
CA ILE A 87 10.90 1.84 8.26
C ILE A 87 11.58 2.61 7.14
N THR A 88 12.23 1.88 6.23
CA THR A 88 12.92 2.48 5.07
C THR A 88 11.96 2.77 3.91
N GLN A 89 10.89 1.97 3.79
CA GLN A 89 9.85 2.12 2.79
C GLN A 89 8.48 1.83 3.42
N LEU A 90 7.54 2.76 3.31
CA LEU A 90 6.16 2.60 3.75
C LEU A 90 5.21 2.70 2.56
N LEU A 91 4.39 1.66 2.37
CA LEU A 91 3.28 1.65 1.41
C LEU A 91 1.97 1.59 2.18
N ILE A 92 1.08 2.57 1.95
CA ILE A 92 -0.27 2.56 2.49
C ILE A 92 -1.24 2.42 1.33
N CYS A 93 -2.11 1.41 1.40
CA CYS A 93 -3.11 1.10 0.38
C CYS A 93 -4.51 1.14 1.01
N ALA A 94 -5.34 2.07 0.57
CA ALA A 94 -6.75 2.10 0.91
C ALA A 94 -7.52 1.07 0.06
N SER A 95 -8.44 0.32 0.68
CA SER A 95 -9.29 -0.65 -0.01
C SER A 95 -10.36 0.00 -0.89
N HIS A 96 -10.55 1.30 -0.75
CA HIS A 96 -11.60 2.09 -1.37
C HIS A 96 -13.02 1.63 -0.99
N THR A 97 -13.17 1.09 0.23
CA THR A 97 -14.50 0.74 0.73
C THR A 97 -15.36 1.98 0.92
N HIS A 98 -16.63 1.89 0.59
CA HIS A 98 -17.62 2.94 0.85
C HIS A 98 -18.20 2.84 2.28
N GLU A 99 -17.82 1.85 3.07
CA GLU A 99 -18.04 1.79 4.52
C GLU A 99 -17.01 2.63 5.31
N ASP A 100 -16.27 3.50 4.64
CA ASP A 100 -15.40 4.50 5.27
C ASP A 100 -16.24 5.39 6.21
N PRO A 101 -15.82 5.59 7.48
CA PRO A 101 -16.54 6.42 8.44
C PRO A 101 -16.87 7.83 7.94
N ASN A 102 -16.00 8.42 7.12
CA ASN A 102 -16.24 9.74 6.53
C ASN A 102 -17.28 9.70 5.40
N MET A 103 -17.42 8.56 4.70
CA MET A 103 -18.43 8.39 3.64
C MET A 103 -19.78 7.97 4.21
N ALA A 104 -19.79 7.07 5.19
CA ALA A 104 -21.02 6.60 5.86
C ALA A 104 -21.69 7.69 6.71
N ASP A 105 -20.95 8.71 7.13
CA ASP A 105 -21.49 9.85 7.87
C ASP A 105 -22.33 10.75 6.93
N ALA A 106 -23.62 10.77 7.16
CA ALA A 106 -24.57 11.56 6.36
C ALA A 106 -24.55 13.07 6.66
N ARG A 107 -23.79 13.53 7.66
CA ARG A 107 -23.68 14.97 7.98
C ARG A 107 -23.02 15.74 6.82
N PRO A 108 -23.32 17.04 6.67
CA PRO A 108 -22.60 17.92 5.78
C PRO A 108 -21.08 17.87 6.09
N ARG A 109 -20.25 17.97 5.06
CA ARG A 109 -18.78 17.80 5.16
C ARG A 109 -18.15 18.65 6.27
N GLU A 110 -18.59 19.89 6.39
CA GLU A 110 -18.11 20.86 7.39
C GLU A 110 -18.50 20.51 8.83
N LYS A 111 -19.44 19.57 9.01
CA LYS A 111 -19.90 19.08 10.32
C LYS A 111 -19.38 17.70 10.66
N LYS A 112 -18.65 17.07 9.73
CA LYS A 112 -18.01 15.77 9.99
C LYS A 112 -16.79 15.97 10.87
N PRO A 113 -16.56 15.10 11.84
CA PRO A 113 -15.31 15.14 12.60
C PRO A 113 -14.14 14.75 11.71
N ASP A 114 -12.99 15.34 11.97
CA ASP A 114 -11.75 14.88 11.36
C ASP A 114 -11.22 13.65 12.12
N HIS A 115 -11.31 12.51 11.47
CA HIS A 115 -10.80 11.24 12.00
C HIS A 115 -9.32 11.00 11.65
N THR A 116 -8.70 11.86 10.85
CA THR A 116 -7.32 11.67 10.38
C THR A 116 -6.34 11.41 11.52
N PRO A 117 -6.30 12.20 12.62
CA PRO A 117 -5.36 11.94 13.71
C PRO A 117 -5.55 10.57 14.36
N PHE A 118 -6.79 10.12 14.50
CA PHE A 118 -7.09 8.79 15.04
C PHE A 118 -6.59 7.68 14.12
N PHE A 119 -6.81 7.79 12.80
CA PHE A 119 -6.32 6.81 11.84
C PHE A 119 -4.79 6.77 11.78
N GLU A 120 -4.13 7.91 11.85
CA GLU A 120 -2.67 8.01 11.90
C GLU A 120 -2.10 7.23 13.09
N GLU A 121 -2.61 7.48 14.30
CA GLU A 121 -2.16 6.75 15.50
C GLU A 121 -2.41 5.23 15.38
N CYS A 122 -3.56 4.83 14.82
CA CYS A 122 -3.87 3.44 14.58
C CYS A 122 -2.88 2.80 13.59
N ILE A 123 -2.54 3.50 12.50
CA ILE A 123 -1.60 2.97 11.50
C ILE A 123 -0.19 2.86 12.07
N ILE A 124 0.29 3.86 12.80
CA ILE A 124 1.57 3.82 13.48
C ILE A 124 1.61 2.64 14.49
N LYS A 125 0.54 2.46 15.24
CA LYS A 125 0.41 1.37 16.22
C LYS A 125 0.46 0.00 15.55
N VAL A 126 -0.32 -0.23 14.48
CA VAL A 126 -0.35 -1.55 13.81
C VAL A 126 0.98 -1.92 13.17
N VAL A 127 1.76 -0.94 12.69
CA VAL A 127 3.14 -1.17 12.21
C VAL A 127 4.03 -1.63 13.37
N GLY A 128 3.96 -0.97 14.52
CA GLY A 128 4.72 -1.38 15.71
C GLY A 128 4.35 -2.78 16.22
N GLU A 129 3.05 -3.13 16.22
CA GLU A 129 2.59 -4.47 16.59
C GLU A 129 3.09 -5.53 15.59
N ALA A 130 3.07 -5.23 14.29
CA ALA A 130 3.62 -6.13 13.27
C ALA A 130 5.11 -6.39 13.47
N ILE A 131 5.89 -5.38 13.83
CA ILE A 131 7.32 -5.55 14.18
C ILE A 131 7.49 -6.46 15.39
N GLY A 132 6.66 -6.27 16.43
CA GLY A 132 6.69 -7.14 17.62
C GLY A 132 6.36 -8.60 17.35
N ASN A 133 5.69 -8.88 16.22
CA ASN A 133 5.26 -10.23 15.79
C ASN A 133 6.18 -10.84 14.72
N MET A 134 7.39 -10.35 14.53
CA MET A 134 8.29 -10.85 13.48
C MET A 134 8.77 -12.27 13.74
N PHE A 135 8.87 -13.05 12.68
CA PHE A 135 9.42 -14.41 12.66
C PHE A 135 10.19 -14.66 11.35
N PRO A 136 11.09 -15.66 11.30
CA PRO A 136 11.76 -16.05 10.08
C PRO A 136 10.77 -16.48 9.01
N ALA A 137 10.85 -15.89 7.82
CA ALA A 137 9.88 -16.09 6.76
C ALA A 137 10.54 -16.39 5.41
N ARG A 138 9.72 -16.82 4.45
CA ARG A 138 10.07 -16.94 3.04
C ARG A 138 8.97 -16.29 2.21
N ILE A 139 9.35 -15.63 1.13
CA ILE A 139 8.42 -15.03 0.18
C ILE A 139 8.52 -15.76 -1.16
N SER A 140 7.37 -15.98 -1.80
CA SER A 140 7.30 -16.46 -3.17
C SER A 140 6.28 -15.63 -3.94
N ALA A 141 6.46 -15.53 -5.25
CA ALA A 141 5.56 -14.82 -6.13
C ALA A 141 5.10 -15.73 -7.27
N GLY A 142 3.87 -15.53 -7.72
CA GLY A 142 3.30 -16.24 -8.85
C GLY A 142 2.26 -15.37 -9.53
N THR A 143 2.00 -15.66 -10.82
CA THR A 143 0.99 -14.94 -11.60
C THR A 143 -0.05 -15.91 -12.13
N ARG A 144 -1.32 -15.50 -12.03
CA ARG A 144 -2.43 -16.22 -12.63
C ARG A 144 -3.46 -15.24 -13.18
N THR A 145 -4.02 -15.54 -14.34
CA THR A 145 -5.08 -14.75 -14.96
C THR A 145 -6.45 -15.21 -14.47
N PHE A 146 -7.27 -14.24 -14.00
CA PHE A 146 -8.65 -14.47 -13.57
C PHE A 146 -9.57 -13.50 -14.31
N PRO A 147 -9.95 -13.81 -15.56
CA PRO A 147 -10.75 -12.89 -16.39
C PRO A 147 -12.16 -12.64 -15.82
N GLN A 148 -12.63 -13.51 -14.90
CA GLN A 148 -13.96 -13.40 -14.30
C GLN A 148 -14.04 -12.39 -13.13
N LEU A 149 -12.90 -11.91 -12.60
CA LEU A 149 -12.88 -11.07 -11.39
C LEU A 149 -13.05 -9.58 -11.68
N GLY A 150 -12.99 -9.17 -12.91
CA GLY A 150 -13.13 -7.77 -13.27
C GLY A 150 -13.40 -7.56 -14.75
N PHE A 151 -13.95 -6.40 -15.06
CA PHE A 151 -14.17 -5.97 -16.44
C PHE A 151 -13.98 -4.45 -16.52
N ASN A 152 -13.71 -3.98 -17.74
CA ASN A 152 -13.62 -2.54 -17.98
C ASN A 152 -15.04 -1.95 -18.06
N ARG A 153 -15.36 -1.03 -17.18
CA ARG A 153 -16.66 -0.33 -17.16
C ARG A 153 -16.85 0.63 -18.34
N LEU A 154 -15.77 0.95 -19.04
CA LEU A 154 -15.86 1.78 -20.24
C LEU A 154 -16.30 0.93 -21.43
N ILE A 155 -17.57 1.03 -21.80
CA ILE A 155 -18.17 0.28 -22.89
C ILE A 155 -18.12 1.12 -24.18
N ILE A 156 -17.63 0.51 -25.27
CA ILE A 156 -17.70 1.10 -26.61
C ILE A 156 -19.07 0.75 -27.20
N ARG A 157 -19.87 1.76 -27.49
CA ARG A 157 -21.20 1.61 -28.12
C ARG A 157 -21.08 1.38 -29.64
N LYS A 158 -22.18 0.92 -30.25
CA LYS A 158 -22.25 0.70 -31.70
C LYS A 158 -21.99 1.97 -32.53
N ASP A 159 -22.24 3.16 -31.95
CA ASP A 159 -21.97 4.47 -32.57
C ASP A 159 -20.51 4.93 -32.41
N GLY A 160 -19.63 4.06 -31.87
CA GLY A 160 -18.22 4.35 -31.60
C GLY A 160 -17.96 5.24 -30.38
N LYS A 161 -19.00 5.71 -29.69
CA LYS A 161 -18.84 6.51 -28.46
C LYS A 161 -18.66 5.62 -27.25
N THR A 162 -17.90 6.11 -26.27
CA THR A 162 -17.71 5.44 -24.99
C THR A 162 -18.82 5.82 -24.01
N ARG A 163 -19.21 4.88 -23.16
CA ARG A 163 -20.11 5.09 -22.02
C ARG A 163 -19.59 4.33 -20.83
N GLU A 164 -19.55 4.97 -19.67
CA GLU A 164 -19.35 4.29 -18.41
C GLU A 164 -20.65 3.55 -18.03
N SER A 165 -20.52 2.26 -17.68
CA SER A 165 -21.65 1.43 -17.23
C SER A 165 -21.42 1.05 -15.77
N TRP A 166 -22.35 1.43 -14.92
CA TRP A 166 -22.49 0.93 -13.56
C TRP A 166 -23.52 -0.20 -13.61
N ILE A 167 -23.08 -1.42 -13.35
CA ILE A 167 -23.97 -2.59 -13.30
C ILE A 167 -24.54 -2.69 -11.89
#